data_5e3763dd075cbb424ef5254ec047a374
#
_entry.id   5e3763dd075cbb424ef5254ec047a374
#
_cell.length_a   1.000
_cell.length_b   1.000
_cell.length_c   1.000
_cell.angle_alpha   90.00
_cell.angle_beta   90.00
_cell.angle_gamma   90.00
#
_symmetry.space_group_name_H-M   'P 1'
#
loop_
_entity.id
_entity.type
_entity.pdbx_description
1 polymer ?
#
loop_
_entity_poly.entity_id
_entity_poly.type
_entity_poly.pdbx_seq_one_letter_code
_entity_poly.pdbx_strand_id
1 'polypeptide(L)'
;MADLPYDLPPGLAERLATALDVEAKIPRALDALGPIAGRDVALVDPGEGLMAARLEAVGARVHGAVPDGKGRLGMPDDAADVVVSCWSAFRGVDPSELAEAERILRGGGRLLVVHDYGRDDVSQLHAEAATRPEYVSWSRRDGPFLRGGFKVRVVHCWWTFASVDEARSLVGEAFGAPGRSFAANLQRPRLSYNVAIYHRALGGAGGIA
;
A
#
# COMPACT_ATOMS: atom_id res chain seq x y z
N MET A 1 1.19 -8.23 -3.43
CA MET A 1 0.24 -8.64 -2.36
C MET A 1 -0.07 -7.43 -1.49
N ALA A 2 -1.32 -7.24 -1.11
CA ALA A 2 -1.77 -6.07 -0.36
C ALA A 2 -1.27 -6.00 1.10
N ASP A 3 -0.75 -7.08 1.65
CA ASP A 3 -0.39 -7.16 3.07
C ASP A 3 1.02 -6.68 3.38
N LEU A 4 1.94 -6.76 2.41
CA LEU A 4 3.35 -6.39 2.58
C LEU A 4 3.99 -6.03 1.22
N PRO A 5 4.92 -5.04 1.17
CA PRO A 5 5.59 -4.64 -0.06
C PRO A 5 6.70 -5.61 -0.54
N TYR A 6 6.96 -6.68 0.18
CA TYR A 6 8.10 -7.59 -0.04
C TYR A 6 7.64 -8.99 -0.37
N ASP A 7 8.32 -9.62 -1.32
CA ASP A 7 8.18 -11.05 -1.62
C ASP A 7 9.08 -11.84 -0.68
N LEU A 8 8.46 -12.49 0.30
CA LEU A 8 9.11 -13.23 1.38
C LEU A 8 8.47 -14.61 1.54
N PRO A 9 9.17 -15.59 2.13
CA PRO A 9 8.56 -16.85 2.51
C PRO A 9 7.28 -16.62 3.36
N PRO A 10 6.20 -17.40 3.15
CA PRO A 10 4.87 -17.12 3.73
C PRO A 10 4.87 -16.85 5.23
N GLY A 11 5.48 -17.71 6.04
CA GLY A 11 5.51 -17.52 7.50
C GLY A 11 6.29 -16.29 7.96
N LEU A 12 7.29 -15.84 7.20
CA LEU A 12 8.03 -14.61 7.47
C LEU A 12 7.22 -13.39 7.02
N ALA A 13 6.58 -13.48 5.86
CA ALA A 13 5.71 -12.44 5.34
C ALA A 13 4.55 -12.14 6.30
N GLU A 14 3.87 -13.16 6.82
CA GLU A 14 2.78 -13.04 7.79
C GLU A 14 3.23 -12.33 9.08
N ARG A 15 4.37 -12.74 9.66
CA ARG A 15 4.91 -12.12 10.87
C ARG A 15 5.26 -10.65 10.66
N LEU A 16 5.88 -10.29 9.54
CA LEU A 16 6.21 -8.90 9.21
C LEU A 16 4.97 -8.08 8.88
N ALA A 17 4.00 -8.63 8.15
CA ALA A 17 2.74 -7.96 7.87
C ALA A 17 1.94 -7.69 9.16
N THR A 18 1.98 -8.61 10.13
CA THR A 18 1.36 -8.40 11.45
C THR A 18 2.05 -7.29 12.25
N ALA A 19 3.38 -7.17 12.15
CA ALA A 19 4.14 -6.10 12.81
C ALA A 19 3.94 -4.73 12.16
N LEU A 20 3.55 -4.68 10.88
CA LEU A 20 3.32 -3.44 10.14
C LEU A 20 2.07 -2.74 10.64
N ASP A 21 2.23 -1.47 11.01
CA ASP A 21 1.12 -0.54 11.30
C ASP A 21 0.10 -1.07 12.34
N VAL A 22 0.58 -1.62 13.44
CA VAL A 22 -0.28 -2.09 14.55
C VAL A 22 -1.18 -0.99 15.12
N GLU A 23 -0.85 0.27 14.87
CA GLU A 23 -1.64 1.44 15.24
C GLU A 23 -2.78 1.74 14.25
N ALA A 24 -2.93 0.97 13.16
CA ALA A 24 -3.93 1.14 12.11
C ALA A 24 -3.97 2.55 11.50
N LYS A 25 -2.82 3.18 11.29
CA LYS A 25 -2.73 4.51 10.68
C LYS A 25 -3.07 4.49 9.19
N ILE A 26 -2.65 3.43 8.48
CA ILE A 26 -2.92 3.29 7.05
C ILE A 26 -4.43 3.19 6.79
N PRO A 27 -5.19 2.24 7.36
CA PRO A 27 -6.63 2.16 7.11
C PRO A 27 -7.39 3.41 7.54
N ARG A 28 -7.02 4.06 8.65
CA ARG A 28 -7.63 5.35 9.04
C ARG A 28 -7.30 6.48 8.08
N ALA A 29 -6.09 6.51 7.52
CA ALA A 29 -5.74 7.51 6.52
C ALA A 29 -6.47 7.26 5.18
N LEU A 30 -6.66 6.00 4.79
CA LEU A 30 -7.47 5.64 3.63
C LEU A 30 -8.92 6.11 3.81
N ASP A 31 -9.53 5.86 4.96
CA ASP A 31 -10.88 6.34 5.28
C ASP A 31 -10.99 7.88 5.24
N ALA A 32 -9.99 8.59 5.75
CA ALA A 32 -9.96 10.05 5.73
C ALA A 32 -9.80 10.65 4.31
N LEU A 33 -9.19 9.93 3.37
CA LEU A 33 -8.93 10.38 2.00
C LEU A 33 -10.03 9.98 1.00
N GLY A 34 -10.69 8.87 1.26
CA GLY A 34 -11.85 8.41 0.52
C GLY A 34 -12.72 7.60 1.45
N PRO A 35 -13.80 8.18 2.00
CA PRO A 35 -14.59 7.51 3.03
C PRO A 35 -14.92 6.07 2.62
N ILE A 36 -14.44 5.11 3.41
CA ILE A 36 -14.57 3.67 3.16
C ILE A 36 -15.56 3.00 4.12
N ALA A 37 -15.81 3.62 5.27
CA ALA A 37 -16.81 3.12 6.23
C ALA A 37 -18.19 3.03 5.59
N GLY A 38 -18.78 1.84 5.61
CA GLY A 38 -20.09 1.54 4.99
C GLY A 38 -20.07 1.50 3.46
N ARG A 39 -18.90 1.50 2.82
CA ARG A 39 -18.75 1.50 1.35
C ARG A 39 -18.26 0.15 0.84
N ASP A 40 -18.54 -0.11 -0.44
CA ASP A 40 -17.98 -1.25 -1.17
C ASP A 40 -16.58 -0.90 -1.65
N VAL A 41 -15.59 -1.63 -1.14
CA VAL A 41 -14.17 -1.40 -1.40
C VAL A 41 -13.61 -2.57 -2.22
N ALA A 42 -13.15 -2.29 -3.42
CA ALA A 42 -12.37 -3.24 -4.22
C ALA A 42 -10.91 -3.18 -3.76
N LEU A 43 -10.44 -4.22 -3.08
CA LEU A 43 -9.02 -4.37 -2.69
C LEU A 43 -8.28 -5.16 -3.75
N VAL A 44 -7.36 -4.50 -4.44
CA VAL A 44 -6.58 -5.11 -5.52
C VAL A 44 -5.52 -6.04 -4.94
N ASP A 45 -5.52 -7.29 -5.42
CA ASP A 45 -4.59 -8.35 -4.99
C ASP A 45 -4.54 -8.50 -3.46
N PRO A 46 -5.62 -8.98 -2.82
CA PRO A 46 -5.84 -8.89 -1.36
C PRO A 46 -4.81 -9.65 -0.52
N GLY A 47 -3.95 -10.46 -1.12
CA GLY A 47 -2.95 -11.25 -0.38
C GLY A 47 -3.60 -12.30 0.51
N GLU A 48 -3.05 -12.48 1.71
CA GLU A 48 -3.57 -13.42 2.73
C GLU A 48 -4.75 -12.83 3.54
N GLY A 49 -5.17 -11.60 3.23
CA GLY A 49 -6.37 -10.97 3.79
C GLY A 49 -6.16 -10.09 5.02
N LEU A 50 -4.93 -9.87 5.48
CA LEU A 50 -4.69 -9.02 6.65
C LEU A 50 -5.09 -7.56 6.40
N MET A 51 -4.80 -7.01 5.21
CA MET A 51 -5.23 -5.67 4.85
C MET A 51 -6.76 -5.61 4.69
N ALA A 52 -7.38 -6.65 4.12
CA ALA A 52 -8.84 -6.75 4.05
C ALA A 52 -9.47 -6.64 5.44
N ALA A 53 -8.99 -7.45 6.39
CA ALA A 53 -9.48 -7.42 7.78
C ALA A 53 -9.28 -6.04 8.45
N ARG A 54 -8.18 -5.34 8.16
CA ARG A 54 -7.92 -3.98 8.67
C ARG A 54 -8.88 -2.93 8.08
N LEU A 55 -9.24 -3.06 6.81
CA LEU A 55 -10.23 -2.19 6.18
C LEU A 55 -11.64 -2.48 6.70
N GLU A 56 -11.98 -3.75 6.90
CA GLU A 56 -13.24 -4.16 7.52
C GLU A 56 -13.38 -3.64 8.96
N ALA A 57 -12.29 -3.64 9.72
CA ALA A 57 -12.25 -3.10 11.08
C ALA A 57 -12.57 -1.59 11.15
N VAL A 58 -12.36 -0.85 10.07
CA VAL A 58 -12.78 0.56 9.96
C VAL A 58 -14.12 0.71 9.23
N GLY A 59 -14.85 -0.39 9.02
CA GLY A 59 -16.24 -0.40 8.55
C GLY A 59 -16.41 -0.58 7.04
N ALA A 60 -15.39 -0.91 6.28
CA ALA A 60 -15.51 -1.20 4.84
C ALA A 60 -16.22 -2.53 4.58
N ARG A 61 -16.90 -2.65 3.43
CA ARG A 61 -17.27 -3.93 2.84
C ARG A 61 -16.24 -4.27 1.76
N VAL A 62 -15.31 -5.18 2.09
CA VAL A 62 -14.16 -5.46 1.22
C VAL A 62 -14.47 -6.58 0.23
N HIS A 63 -14.15 -6.34 -1.03
CA HIS A 63 -14.23 -7.30 -2.13
C HIS A 63 -12.83 -7.46 -2.73
N GLY A 64 -12.31 -8.69 -2.76
CA GLY A 64 -11.04 -8.98 -3.40
C GLY A 64 -11.12 -8.82 -4.93
N ALA A 65 -10.26 -8.00 -5.49
CA ALA A 65 -10.16 -7.74 -6.92
C ALA A 65 -8.81 -8.28 -7.44
N VAL A 66 -8.82 -9.49 -7.97
CA VAL A 66 -7.60 -10.13 -8.48
C VAL A 66 -7.46 -9.84 -9.95
N PRO A 67 -6.32 -9.23 -10.38
CA PRO A 67 -6.05 -9.01 -11.80
C PRO A 67 -5.94 -10.34 -12.56
N ASP A 68 -6.61 -10.44 -13.69
CA ASP A 68 -6.40 -11.54 -14.63
C ASP A 68 -5.11 -11.33 -15.44
N GLY A 69 -4.72 -12.33 -16.24
CA GLY A 69 -3.53 -12.23 -17.10
C GLY A 69 -3.60 -11.14 -18.19
N LYS A 70 -4.72 -10.41 -18.29
CA LYS A 70 -4.95 -9.28 -19.19
C LYS A 70 -5.08 -7.94 -18.44
N GLY A 71 -4.85 -7.95 -17.13
CA GLY A 71 -4.94 -6.76 -16.28
C GLY A 71 -6.37 -6.35 -15.89
N ARG A 72 -7.40 -7.17 -16.18
CA ARG A 72 -8.77 -6.89 -15.73
C ARG A 72 -8.95 -7.38 -14.29
N LEU A 73 -9.53 -6.51 -13.48
CA LEU A 73 -9.99 -6.85 -12.15
C LEU A 73 -11.30 -7.66 -12.27
N GLY A 74 -11.36 -8.84 -11.67
CA GLY A 74 -12.50 -9.75 -11.77
C GLY A 74 -13.81 -9.25 -11.14
N MET A 75 -14.16 -7.97 -11.37
CA MET A 75 -15.34 -7.30 -10.83
C MET A 75 -16.23 -6.74 -11.95
N PRO A 76 -17.55 -6.65 -11.72
CA PRO A 76 -18.48 -5.98 -12.64
C PRO A 76 -18.19 -4.47 -12.75
N ASP A 77 -18.77 -3.85 -13.80
CA ASP A 77 -18.82 -2.39 -13.93
C ASP A 77 -19.63 -1.79 -12.75
N ASP A 78 -19.26 -0.59 -12.32
CA ASP A 78 -19.95 0.14 -11.24
C ASP A 78 -20.17 -0.66 -9.94
N ALA A 79 -19.24 -1.56 -9.59
CA ALA A 79 -19.37 -2.46 -8.45
C ALA A 79 -18.82 -1.90 -7.14
N ALA A 80 -17.91 -0.93 -7.18
CA ALA A 80 -17.22 -0.40 -6.01
C ALA A 80 -17.37 1.10 -5.85
N ASP A 81 -17.35 1.59 -4.61
CA ASP A 81 -17.28 3.02 -4.29
C ASP A 81 -15.83 3.48 -4.23
N VAL A 82 -14.92 2.59 -3.84
CA VAL A 82 -13.49 2.87 -3.68
C VAL A 82 -12.67 1.69 -4.20
N VAL A 83 -11.62 1.98 -4.96
CA VAL A 83 -10.56 1.01 -5.29
C VAL A 83 -9.36 1.30 -4.41
N VAL A 84 -8.87 0.30 -3.71
CA VAL A 84 -7.66 0.35 -2.90
C VAL A 84 -6.63 -0.61 -3.47
N SER A 85 -5.43 -0.12 -3.75
CA SER A 85 -4.26 -0.94 -4.08
C SER A 85 -3.15 -0.68 -3.07
N CYS A 86 -2.67 -1.72 -2.41
CA CYS A 86 -1.56 -1.65 -1.46
C CYS A 86 -0.39 -2.46 -2.02
N TRP A 87 0.69 -1.78 -2.42
CA TRP A 87 1.96 -2.33 -2.91
C TRP A 87 1.87 -3.31 -4.10
N SER A 88 0.71 -3.52 -4.69
CA SER A 88 0.48 -4.51 -5.75
C SER A 88 0.42 -3.89 -7.15
N ALA A 89 -0.61 -3.13 -7.46
CA ALA A 89 -0.85 -2.50 -8.76
C ALA A 89 -0.59 -0.99 -8.72
N PHE A 90 -0.74 -0.32 -9.87
CA PHE A 90 -0.52 1.12 -10.00
C PHE A 90 0.91 1.54 -9.60
N ARG A 91 1.90 0.82 -10.13
CA ARG A 91 3.33 1.16 -9.96
C ARG A 91 3.73 2.31 -10.90
N GLY A 92 3.01 3.40 -10.81
CA GLY A 92 3.02 4.53 -11.71
C GLY A 92 1.59 4.89 -12.13
N VAL A 93 1.45 5.54 -13.26
CA VAL A 93 0.13 5.91 -13.81
C VAL A 93 0.00 5.28 -15.20
N ASP A 94 -0.44 4.03 -15.23
CA ASP A 94 -0.74 3.31 -16.46
C ASP A 94 -2.19 3.60 -16.89
N PRO A 95 -2.42 4.03 -18.15
CA PRO A 95 -3.77 4.31 -18.64
C PRO A 95 -4.71 3.12 -18.61
N SER A 96 -4.22 1.89 -18.80
CA SER A 96 -5.04 0.68 -18.79
C SER A 96 -5.49 0.32 -17.37
N GLU A 97 -4.60 0.44 -16.37
CA GLU A 97 -4.96 0.27 -14.97
C GLU A 97 -5.98 1.32 -14.51
N LEU A 98 -5.80 2.58 -14.93
CA LEU A 98 -6.77 3.65 -14.63
C LEU A 98 -8.13 3.40 -15.26
N ALA A 99 -8.18 3.00 -16.54
CA ALA A 99 -9.43 2.68 -17.22
C ALA A 99 -10.16 1.52 -16.55
N GLU A 100 -9.43 0.52 -16.08
CA GLU A 100 -10.02 -0.60 -15.35
C GLU A 100 -10.54 -0.19 -13.96
N ALA A 101 -9.81 0.66 -13.24
CA ALA A 101 -10.31 1.24 -12.00
C ALA A 101 -11.58 2.09 -12.23
N GLU A 102 -11.60 2.91 -13.29
CA GLU A 102 -12.77 3.70 -13.67
C GLU A 102 -13.96 2.81 -14.01
N ARG A 103 -13.76 1.71 -14.71
CA ARG A 103 -14.82 0.78 -15.09
C ARG A 103 -15.54 0.17 -13.88
N ILE A 104 -14.79 -0.23 -12.85
CA ILE A 104 -15.39 -0.87 -11.66
C ILE A 104 -15.90 0.13 -10.63
N LEU A 105 -15.48 1.40 -10.70
CA LEU A 105 -15.93 2.44 -9.79
C LEU A 105 -17.29 3.00 -10.18
N ARG A 106 -18.16 3.15 -9.19
CA ARG A 106 -19.39 3.96 -9.33
C ARG A 106 -19.03 5.42 -9.59
N GLY A 107 -19.96 6.16 -10.20
CA GLY A 107 -19.78 7.58 -10.47
C GLY A 107 -19.35 8.38 -9.23
N GLY A 108 -18.22 9.08 -9.33
CA GLY A 108 -17.61 9.83 -8.23
C GLY A 108 -16.79 8.99 -7.25
N GLY A 109 -16.50 7.74 -7.60
CA GLY A 109 -15.67 6.83 -6.81
C GLY A 109 -14.22 7.31 -6.68
N ARG A 110 -13.45 6.65 -5.85
CA ARG A 110 -12.06 7.03 -5.55
C ARG A 110 -11.09 5.88 -5.76
N LEU A 111 -9.92 6.22 -6.31
CA LEU A 111 -8.76 5.35 -6.35
C LEU A 111 -7.76 5.80 -5.27
N LEU A 112 -7.37 4.87 -4.41
CA LEU A 112 -6.40 5.04 -3.33
C LEU A 112 -5.27 4.03 -3.53
N VAL A 113 -4.05 4.51 -3.71
CA VAL A 113 -2.88 3.66 -3.99
C VAL A 113 -1.84 3.88 -2.91
N VAL A 114 -1.43 2.80 -2.24
CA VAL A 114 -0.43 2.80 -1.17
C VAL A 114 0.87 2.21 -1.68
N HIS A 115 1.95 2.96 -1.55
CA HIS A 115 3.31 2.49 -1.82
C HIS A 115 4.29 3.00 -0.78
N ASP A 116 5.51 2.47 -0.80
CA ASP A 116 6.60 2.99 0.00
C ASP A 116 6.86 4.47 -0.31
N TYR A 117 7.11 5.25 0.72
CA TYR A 117 7.60 6.62 0.57
C TYR A 117 9.11 6.69 0.74
N GLY A 118 9.66 5.84 1.61
CA GLY A 118 11.07 5.87 2.01
C GLY A 118 11.39 6.94 3.05
N ARG A 119 12.67 7.25 3.20
CA ARG A 119 13.20 8.17 4.23
C ARG A 119 12.90 7.70 5.66
N ASP A 120 13.09 6.41 5.90
CA ASP A 120 12.80 5.71 7.14
C ASP A 120 13.81 4.58 7.35
N ASP A 121 13.71 3.87 8.48
CA ASP A 121 14.61 2.79 8.83
C ASP A 121 14.49 1.62 7.84
N VAL A 122 13.26 1.28 7.43
CA VAL A 122 13.01 0.16 6.52
C VAL A 122 13.61 0.43 5.13
N SER A 123 13.53 1.66 4.63
CA SER A 123 14.13 2.02 3.34
C SER A 123 15.67 1.93 3.33
N GLN A 124 16.32 2.05 4.50
CA GLN A 124 17.76 1.86 4.62
C GLN A 124 18.18 0.40 4.41
N LEU A 125 17.30 -0.56 4.70
CA LEU A 125 17.56 -1.98 4.47
C LEU A 125 17.72 -2.33 2.98
N HIS A 126 17.25 -1.46 2.10
CA HIS A 126 17.37 -1.57 0.64
C HIS A 126 18.45 -0.67 0.06
N ALA A 127 19.11 0.17 0.86
CA ALA A 127 20.05 1.18 0.39
C ALA A 127 21.31 0.58 -0.31
N GLU A 128 21.60 -0.69 -0.06
CA GLU A 128 22.69 -1.41 -0.73
C GLU A 128 22.30 -1.97 -2.11
N ALA A 129 21.00 -1.91 -2.50
CA ALA A 129 20.61 -2.25 -3.85
C ALA A 129 21.15 -1.21 -4.84
N ALA A 130 21.87 -1.67 -5.86
CA ALA A 130 22.54 -0.82 -6.86
C ALA A 130 21.60 0.08 -7.67
N THR A 131 20.31 -0.09 -7.53
CA THR A 131 19.24 0.67 -8.20
C THR A 131 18.37 1.37 -7.15
N ARG A 132 18.26 2.69 -7.32
CA ARG A 132 17.35 3.49 -6.49
C ARG A 132 15.92 3.02 -6.70
N PRO A 133 15.16 2.68 -5.64
CA PRO A 133 13.80 2.20 -5.79
C PRO A 133 12.91 3.17 -6.58
N GLU A 134 12.07 2.66 -7.47
CA GLU A 134 11.19 3.46 -8.35
C GLU A 134 10.30 4.42 -7.56
N TYR A 135 9.75 3.98 -6.41
CA TYR A 135 8.87 4.78 -5.57
C TYR A 135 9.46 6.11 -5.13
N VAL A 136 10.80 6.23 -5.09
CA VAL A 136 11.46 7.50 -4.73
C VAL A 136 11.14 8.63 -5.71
N SER A 137 10.82 8.29 -6.95
CA SER A 137 10.42 9.26 -7.98
C SER A 137 8.93 9.58 -7.95
N TRP A 138 8.10 8.69 -7.44
CA TRP A 138 6.65 8.77 -7.61
C TRP A 138 6.00 9.94 -6.87
N SER A 139 6.51 10.32 -5.69
CA SER A 139 6.01 11.46 -4.90
C SER A 139 6.61 12.81 -5.29
N ARG A 140 7.50 12.86 -6.28
CA ARG A 140 8.10 14.12 -6.76
C ARG A 140 7.07 14.94 -7.53
N ARG A 141 7.26 16.27 -7.55
CA ARG A 141 6.37 17.18 -8.27
C ARG A 141 6.25 16.83 -9.78
N ASP A 142 7.33 16.36 -10.36
CA ASP A 142 7.43 15.88 -11.74
C ASP A 142 7.21 14.37 -11.89
N GLY A 143 6.86 13.68 -10.79
CA GLY A 143 6.62 12.25 -10.76
C GLY A 143 5.29 11.86 -11.40
N PRO A 144 5.13 10.56 -11.76
CA PRO A 144 3.99 10.10 -12.55
C PRO A 144 2.64 10.36 -11.86
N PHE A 145 2.54 10.14 -10.55
CA PHE A 145 1.28 10.32 -9.83
C PHE A 145 0.81 11.78 -9.81
N LEU A 146 1.70 12.71 -9.43
CA LEU A 146 1.32 14.12 -9.36
C LEU A 146 1.03 14.71 -10.75
N ARG A 147 1.80 14.33 -11.76
CA ARG A 147 1.51 14.67 -13.17
C ARG A 147 0.22 14.05 -13.66
N GLY A 148 -0.13 12.85 -13.18
CA GLY A 148 -1.40 12.17 -13.46
C GLY A 148 -2.60 12.73 -12.67
N GLY A 149 -2.45 13.85 -11.97
CA GLY A 149 -3.53 14.50 -11.21
C GLY A 149 -3.86 13.87 -9.87
N PHE A 150 -3.03 12.95 -9.37
CA PHE A 150 -3.14 12.44 -8.01
C PHE A 150 -2.66 13.47 -7.00
N LYS A 151 -3.27 13.45 -5.82
CA LYS A 151 -2.73 14.06 -4.61
C LYS A 151 -1.99 12.98 -3.83
N VAL A 152 -1.06 13.39 -2.95
CA VAL A 152 -0.29 12.47 -2.10
C VAL A 152 -0.42 12.85 -0.63
N ARG A 153 -0.62 11.85 0.22
CA ARG A 153 -0.53 11.93 1.69
C ARG A 153 0.54 10.99 2.17
N VAL A 154 1.52 11.50 2.90
CA VAL A 154 2.51 10.66 3.59
C VAL A 154 1.98 10.29 4.97
N VAL A 155 2.06 9.01 5.31
CA VAL A 155 1.68 8.45 6.61
C VAL A 155 2.92 7.86 7.26
N HIS A 156 3.24 8.33 8.46
CA HIS A 156 4.36 7.83 9.26
C HIS A 156 3.90 6.65 10.11
N CYS A 157 4.31 5.47 9.70
CA CYS A 157 3.99 4.19 10.34
C CYS A 157 5.20 3.60 11.04
N TRP A 158 5.01 2.44 11.62
CA TRP A 158 6.06 1.65 12.25
C TRP A 158 5.84 0.17 11.97
N TRP A 159 6.92 -0.57 11.87
CA TRP A 159 6.94 -1.97 12.22
C TRP A 159 7.20 -2.07 13.71
N THR A 160 6.31 -2.72 14.44
CA THR A 160 6.39 -2.85 15.89
C THR A 160 6.38 -4.34 16.26
N PHE A 161 7.37 -4.77 16.98
CA PHE A 161 7.61 -6.15 17.37
C PHE A 161 7.39 -6.31 18.88
N ALA A 162 7.20 -7.55 19.36
CA ALA A 162 7.01 -7.80 20.78
C ALA A 162 8.30 -7.58 21.60
N SER A 163 9.48 -7.78 21.00
CA SER A 163 10.77 -7.56 21.64
C SER A 163 11.85 -7.11 20.65
N VAL A 164 12.96 -6.58 21.18
CA VAL A 164 14.14 -6.23 20.36
C VAL A 164 14.74 -7.48 19.70
N ASP A 165 14.72 -8.60 20.39
CA ASP A 165 15.27 -9.86 19.87
C ASP A 165 14.40 -10.41 18.73
N GLU A 166 13.08 -10.29 18.83
CA GLU A 166 12.18 -10.62 17.73
C GLU A 166 12.43 -9.71 16.52
N ALA A 167 12.54 -8.40 16.74
CA ALA A 167 12.84 -7.43 15.69
C ALA A 167 14.15 -7.80 14.98
N ARG A 168 15.21 -8.10 15.75
CA ARG A 168 16.52 -8.50 15.22
C ARG A 168 16.45 -9.77 14.39
N SER A 169 15.74 -10.79 14.90
CA SER A 169 15.57 -12.06 14.22
C SER A 169 14.85 -11.87 12.88
N LEU A 170 13.67 -11.23 12.90
CA LEU A 170 12.84 -11.07 11.70
C LEU A 170 13.49 -10.18 10.64
N VAL A 171 14.08 -9.07 11.06
CA VAL A 171 14.77 -8.16 10.14
C VAL A 171 16.01 -8.83 9.54
N GLY A 172 16.78 -9.57 10.35
CA GLY A 172 17.94 -10.31 9.87
C GLY A 172 17.60 -11.45 8.92
N GLU A 173 16.46 -12.11 9.14
CA GLU A 173 15.95 -13.17 8.25
C GLU A 173 15.43 -12.59 6.93
N ALA A 174 14.60 -11.54 7.00
CA ALA A 174 13.95 -10.94 5.83
C ALA A 174 14.93 -10.25 4.88
N PHE A 175 15.93 -9.55 5.41
CA PHE A 175 16.83 -8.70 4.61
C PHE A 175 18.28 -9.22 4.56
N GLY A 176 18.53 -10.43 5.04
CA GLY A 176 19.84 -11.06 4.93
C GLY A 176 20.97 -10.27 5.63
N ALA A 177 22.13 -10.10 4.99
CA ALA A 177 23.28 -9.43 5.57
C ALA A 177 23.02 -7.95 5.92
N PRO A 178 22.41 -7.11 5.08
CA PRO A 178 22.01 -5.75 5.44
C PRO A 178 21.08 -5.72 6.65
N GLY A 179 20.07 -6.59 6.68
CA GLY A 179 19.15 -6.71 7.81
C GLY A 179 19.85 -7.06 9.12
N ARG A 180 20.77 -8.02 9.10
CA ARG A 180 21.56 -8.39 10.29
C ARG A 180 22.46 -7.25 10.78
N SER A 181 23.11 -6.54 9.86
CA SER A 181 23.95 -5.38 10.20
C SER A 181 23.16 -4.26 10.85
N PHE A 182 22.00 -3.94 10.27
CA PHE A 182 21.08 -2.96 10.83
C PHE A 182 20.53 -3.41 12.19
N ALA A 183 20.05 -4.64 12.27
CA ALA A 183 19.40 -5.21 13.44
C ALA A 183 20.34 -5.27 14.66
N ALA A 184 21.63 -5.47 14.47
CA ALA A 184 22.62 -5.47 15.56
C ALA A 184 22.61 -4.17 16.38
N ASN A 185 22.24 -3.05 15.78
CA ASN A 185 22.21 -1.72 16.40
C ASN A 185 20.83 -1.32 16.93
N LEU A 186 19.80 -2.15 16.76
CA LEU A 186 18.45 -1.86 17.25
C LEU A 186 18.43 -1.77 18.79
N GLN A 187 17.88 -0.66 19.28
CA GLN A 187 17.69 -0.39 20.72
C GLN A 187 16.21 -0.47 21.14
N ARG A 188 15.30 -0.51 20.18
CA ARG A 188 13.84 -0.52 20.41
C ARG A 188 13.21 -1.56 19.47
N PRO A 189 12.10 -2.19 19.89
CA PRO A 189 11.43 -3.21 19.09
C PRO A 189 10.55 -2.57 17.98
N ARG A 190 11.06 -1.57 17.28
CA ARG A 190 10.32 -0.88 16.22
C ARG A 190 11.25 -0.21 15.22
N LEU A 191 10.81 -0.21 13.97
CA LEU A 191 11.45 0.49 12.85
C LEU A 191 10.46 1.49 12.27
N SER A 192 10.94 2.69 11.95
CA SER A 192 10.12 3.65 11.21
C SER A 192 9.87 3.15 9.78
N TYR A 193 8.64 3.37 9.31
CA TYR A 193 8.21 3.02 7.97
C TYR A 193 7.21 4.05 7.45
N ASN A 194 7.52 4.68 6.34
CA ASN A 194 6.68 5.72 5.76
C ASN A 194 6.03 5.22 4.47
N VAL A 195 4.73 5.41 4.36
CA VAL A 195 3.98 5.11 3.14
C VAL A 195 3.44 6.38 2.51
N ALA A 196 3.37 6.39 1.19
CA ALA A 196 2.65 7.39 0.41
C ALA A 196 1.29 6.82 0.00
N ILE A 197 0.22 7.55 0.28
CA ILE A 197 -1.11 7.27 -0.25
C ILE A 197 -1.36 8.28 -1.38
N TYR A 198 -1.36 7.78 -2.61
CA TYR A 198 -1.77 8.55 -3.79
C TYR A 198 -3.27 8.40 -3.96
N HIS A 199 -3.99 9.50 -4.16
CA HIS A 199 -5.43 9.45 -4.25
C HIS A 199 -5.99 10.38 -5.32
N ARG A 200 -7.03 9.90 -6.01
CA ARG A 200 -7.72 10.63 -7.06
C ARG A 200 -9.19 10.23 -7.09
N ALA A 201 -10.09 11.20 -7.32
CA ALA A 201 -11.47 10.90 -7.70
C ALA A 201 -11.49 10.49 -9.18
N LEU A 202 -12.18 9.39 -9.48
CA LEU A 202 -12.39 8.88 -10.82
C LEU A 202 -13.92 8.85 -11.10
N GLY A 203 -14.32 8.74 -12.36
CA GLY A 203 -15.74 8.59 -12.71
C GLY A 203 -16.61 9.85 -12.51
N GLY A 204 -16.04 11.01 -12.28
CA GLY A 204 -16.75 12.27 -12.44
C GLY A 204 -16.65 12.71 -13.89
N ALA A 205 -17.75 12.66 -14.63
CA ALA A 205 -17.90 13.44 -15.86
C ALA A 205 -17.85 14.93 -15.49
N GLY A 206 -16.67 15.41 -15.11
CA GLY A 206 -16.36 16.81 -14.97
C GLY A 206 -16.20 17.38 -16.37
N GLY A 207 -17.30 17.64 -17.02
CA GLY A 207 -17.30 18.54 -18.15
C GLY A 207 -16.65 19.84 -17.71
N ILE A 208 -15.50 20.12 -18.29
CA ILE A 208 -14.97 21.48 -18.31
C ILE A 208 -15.91 22.24 -19.20
N ALA A 209 -16.76 23.09 -18.60
CA ALA A 209 -17.44 24.17 -19.32
C ALA A 209 -16.46 25.32 -19.42
#